data_c8f01d8b4dbf3fa9a178e38a9757c82d
#
_entry.id   c8f01d8b4dbf3fa9a178e38a9757c82d
#
_cell.length_a   1.000
_cell.length_b   1.000
_cell.length_c   1.000
_cell.angle_alpha   90.00
_cell.angle_beta   90.00
_cell.angle_gamma   90.00
#
_symmetry.space_group_name_H-M   'P 1'
#
loop_
_entity.id
_entity.type
_entity.pdbx_description
1 polymer ?
#
loop_
_entity_poly.entity_id
_entity_poly.type
_entity_poly.pdbx_seq_one_letter_code
_entity_poly.pdbx_strand_id
1 'polypeptide(L)'
;MMKYLLRPFAAVYPTRLCACSRTAGSWLYGEKPFRVFNNAIELDRFTYDAAKRKAVRQELGLGDELVLGHVGRFCYAKNHEFLLDVMAEVCKQRPDAVLLLIGEGESEAAARRKAEALGLQENVRFLGRQSDPAKFYQAMDAFVLPSRYEGLGIVLIEAQAAALPVICSTEVPQEAQVLPEMQYLSLQESPAVWADAVIRAAENARRRDTSAEMRAGGFDIVTEAKKLEEFYFDLLK
;
A
#
# COMPACT_ATOMS: atom_id res chain seq x y z
N MET A 1 -14.60 -7.72 18.22
CA MET A 1 -14.93 -7.84 19.67
C MET A 1 -13.77 -8.49 20.46
N MET A 2 -13.26 -9.65 20.10
CA MET A 2 -12.16 -10.35 20.81
C MET A 2 -10.86 -9.54 20.96
N LYS A 3 -10.47 -8.73 19.96
CA LYS A 3 -9.27 -7.86 20.01
C LYS A 3 -9.28 -6.89 21.20
N TYR A 4 -10.42 -6.33 21.55
CA TYR A 4 -10.53 -5.37 22.67
C TYR A 4 -10.50 -6.05 24.02
N LEU A 5 -11.00 -7.29 24.12
CA LEU A 5 -10.98 -8.10 25.34
C LEU A 5 -9.57 -8.56 25.73
N LEU A 6 -8.73 -8.88 24.75
CA LEU A 6 -7.35 -9.36 24.98
C LEU A 6 -6.33 -8.24 25.13
N ARG A 7 -6.65 -7.02 24.69
CA ARG A 7 -5.73 -5.87 24.74
C ARG A 7 -5.12 -5.60 26.14
N PRO A 8 -5.86 -5.62 27.25
CA PRO A 8 -5.28 -5.37 28.56
C PRO A 8 -4.18 -6.36 28.96
N PHE A 9 -4.23 -7.57 28.42
CA PHE A 9 -3.27 -8.64 28.71
C PHE A 9 -2.00 -8.59 27.85
N ALA A 10 -2.04 -7.86 26.74
CA ALA A 10 -0.93 -7.78 25.79
C ALA A 10 0.37 -7.21 26.39
N ALA A 11 0.26 -6.43 27.47
CA ALA A 11 1.40 -5.78 28.12
C ALA A 11 1.65 -6.27 29.57
N VAL A 12 1.07 -7.41 29.97
CA VAL A 12 1.21 -7.97 31.33
C VAL A 12 2.29 -9.04 31.41
N TYR A 13 2.34 -9.92 30.43
CA TYR A 13 3.23 -11.09 30.45
C TYR A 13 4.55 -10.93 29.67
N PRO A 14 4.64 -10.11 28.59
CA PRO A 14 5.88 -9.99 27.83
C PRO A 14 7.01 -9.34 28.65
N THR A 15 8.22 -9.82 28.47
CA THR A 15 9.43 -9.20 29.07
C THR A 15 9.83 -7.90 28.39
N ARG A 16 9.50 -7.76 27.12
CA ARG A 16 9.70 -6.54 26.31
C ARG A 16 8.52 -6.33 25.37
N LEU A 17 8.14 -5.07 25.21
CA LEU A 17 7.08 -4.68 24.31
C LEU A 17 7.65 -4.18 22.99
N CYS A 18 7.18 -4.74 21.87
CA CYS A 18 7.61 -4.36 20.53
C CYS A 18 6.38 -4.17 19.63
N ALA A 19 6.49 -3.27 18.67
CA ALA A 19 5.44 -3.00 17.69
C ALA A 19 6.05 -2.70 16.32
N CYS A 20 5.25 -2.83 15.25
CA CYS A 20 5.65 -2.51 13.88
C CYS A 20 5.50 -1.02 13.51
N SER A 21 4.84 -0.23 14.37
CA SER A 21 4.69 1.22 14.25
C SER A 21 4.38 1.83 15.62
N ARG A 22 4.58 3.14 15.75
CA ARG A 22 4.18 3.87 16.97
C ARG A 22 2.68 3.81 17.17
N THR A 23 1.92 4.03 16.10
CA THR A 23 0.45 3.96 16.10
C THR A 23 -0.05 2.60 16.59
N ALA A 24 0.48 1.50 16.06
CA ALA A 24 0.11 0.15 16.49
C ALA A 24 0.51 -0.12 17.94
N GLY A 25 1.70 0.30 18.35
CA GLY A 25 2.19 0.13 19.71
C GLY A 25 1.39 0.92 20.73
N SER A 26 1.11 2.19 20.46
CA SER A 26 0.27 3.04 21.33
C SER A 26 -1.16 2.49 21.44
N TRP A 27 -1.72 1.99 20.33
CA TRP A 27 -3.04 1.33 20.38
C TRP A 27 -3.02 0.08 21.26
N LEU A 28 -1.95 -0.73 21.19
CA LEU A 28 -1.89 -2.01 21.92
C LEU A 28 -1.50 -1.84 23.38
N TYR A 29 -0.51 -0.97 23.67
CA TYR A 29 0.16 -0.86 24.97
C TYR A 29 -0.18 0.42 25.73
N GLY A 30 -0.89 1.37 25.11
CA GLY A 30 -1.14 2.69 25.68
C GLY A 30 0.15 3.49 25.81
N GLU A 31 0.39 4.06 27.00
CA GLU A 31 1.57 4.89 27.31
C GLU A 31 2.80 4.07 27.77
N LYS A 32 2.69 2.71 27.82
CA LYS A 32 3.83 1.89 28.22
C LYS A 32 4.94 1.98 27.17
N PRO A 33 6.21 2.07 27.60
CA PRO A 33 7.32 2.13 26.67
C PRO A 33 7.42 0.83 25.85
N PHE A 34 7.62 0.97 24.55
CA PHE A 34 7.83 -0.14 23.63
C PHE A 34 8.88 0.23 22.59
N ARG A 35 9.49 -0.76 21.97
CA ARG A 35 10.42 -0.56 20.86
C ARG A 35 9.69 -0.77 19.53
N VAL A 36 9.96 0.10 18.56
CA VAL A 36 9.46 -0.07 17.21
C VAL A 36 10.50 -0.82 16.37
N PHE A 37 10.04 -1.89 15.71
CA PHE A 37 10.75 -2.57 14.64
C PHE A 37 9.87 -2.46 13.39
N ASN A 38 10.35 -1.76 12.39
CA ASN A 38 9.59 -1.57 11.17
C ASN A 38 9.39 -2.90 10.42
N ASN A 39 8.21 -3.11 9.87
CA ASN A 39 7.99 -4.16 8.89
C ASN A 39 8.69 -3.75 7.59
N ALA A 40 9.90 -4.23 7.43
CA ALA A 40 10.76 -3.92 6.28
C ALA A 40 10.55 -4.93 5.14
N ILE A 41 11.01 -4.56 3.95
CA ILE A 41 10.87 -5.34 2.71
C ILE A 41 12.22 -5.58 2.05
N GLU A 42 12.27 -6.53 1.13
CA GLU A 42 13.41 -6.74 0.22
C GLU A 42 13.37 -5.64 -0.87
N LEU A 43 14.07 -4.53 -0.64
CA LEU A 43 14.00 -3.36 -1.53
C LEU A 43 14.31 -3.68 -2.99
N ASP A 44 15.31 -4.53 -3.26
CA ASP A 44 15.75 -4.88 -4.61
C ASP A 44 14.65 -5.54 -5.47
N ARG A 45 13.66 -6.17 -4.83
CA ARG A 45 12.50 -6.74 -5.53
C ARG A 45 11.57 -5.67 -6.08
N PHE A 46 11.46 -4.54 -5.38
CA PHE A 46 10.51 -3.47 -5.69
C PHE A 46 11.16 -2.33 -6.46
N THR A 47 12.48 -2.12 -6.31
CA THR A 47 13.21 -1.03 -6.99
C THR A 47 12.84 -0.94 -8.47
N TYR A 48 12.53 0.29 -8.90
CA TYR A 48 12.10 0.55 -10.27
C TYR A 48 13.14 0.11 -11.30
N ASP A 49 12.67 -0.59 -12.32
CA ASP A 49 13.44 -1.06 -13.46
C ASP A 49 12.62 -0.88 -14.74
N ALA A 50 13.12 -0.06 -15.66
CA ALA A 50 12.44 0.25 -16.90
C ALA A 50 12.29 -0.98 -17.83
N ALA A 51 13.25 -1.91 -17.79
CA ALA A 51 13.16 -3.15 -18.58
C ALA A 51 12.09 -4.08 -18.00
N LYS A 52 12.05 -4.24 -16.67
CA LYS A 52 10.97 -4.98 -15.99
C LYS A 52 9.61 -4.36 -16.28
N ARG A 53 9.49 -3.02 -16.19
CA ARG A 53 8.25 -2.31 -16.52
C ARG A 53 7.77 -2.67 -17.92
N LYS A 54 8.65 -2.56 -18.93
CA LYS A 54 8.32 -2.90 -20.31
C LYS A 54 7.83 -4.34 -20.44
N ALA A 55 8.55 -5.28 -19.84
CA ALA A 55 8.22 -6.70 -19.90
C ALA A 55 6.85 -7.01 -19.27
N VAL A 56 6.59 -6.47 -18.07
CA VAL A 56 5.32 -6.72 -17.36
C VAL A 56 4.13 -6.05 -18.07
N ARG A 57 4.31 -4.85 -18.63
CA ARG A 57 3.26 -4.21 -19.42
C ARG A 57 2.93 -5.03 -20.68
N GLN A 58 3.95 -5.59 -21.35
CA GLN A 58 3.75 -6.50 -22.48
C GLN A 58 3.03 -7.79 -22.06
N GLU A 59 3.43 -8.40 -20.94
CA GLU A 59 2.77 -9.59 -20.38
C GLU A 59 1.28 -9.33 -20.12
N LEU A 60 0.96 -8.14 -19.65
CA LEU A 60 -0.40 -7.72 -19.35
C LEU A 60 -1.16 -7.17 -20.58
N GLY A 61 -0.54 -7.10 -21.76
CA GLY A 61 -1.15 -6.50 -22.95
C GLY A 61 -1.48 -5.02 -22.73
N LEU A 62 -0.58 -4.29 -22.05
CA LEU A 62 -0.67 -2.86 -21.79
C LEU A 62 0.30 -2.10 -22.70
N GLY A 63 -0.16 -1.02 -23.29
CA GLY A 63 0.64 -0.03 -24.05
C GLY A 63 0.91 1.22 -23.22
N ASP A 64 0.38 2.35 -23.64
CA ASP A 64 0.58 3.68 -23.03
C ASP A 64 -0.58 4.10 -22.11
N GLU A 65 -1.50 3.19 -21.79
CA GLU A 65 -2.61 3.43 -20.87
C GLU A 65 -2.11 3.93 -19.50
N LEU A 66 -2.89 4.77 -18.85
CA LEU A 66 -2.70 5.12 -17.44
C LEU A 66 -3.03 3.90 -16.58
N VAL A 67 -2.03 3.37 -15.87
CA VAL A 67 -2.21 2.18 -15.04
C VAL A 67 -2.20 2.53 -13.56
N LEU A 68 -3.33 2.39 -12.91
CA LEU A 68 -3.48 2.51 -11.47
C LEU A 68 -3.33 1.14 -10.81
N GLY A 69 -2.79 1.10 -9.61
CA GLY A 69 -2.63 -0.15 -8.87
C GLY A 69 -3.17 -0.09 -7.45
N HIS A 70 -3.67 -1.25 -7.02
CA HIS A 70 -4.03 -1.51 -5.64
C HIS A 70 -3.66 -2.95 -5.28
N VAL A 71 -2.99 -3.12 -4.17
CA VAL A 71 -2.63 -4.43 -3.61
C VAL A 71 -3.23 -4.56 -2.23
N GLY A 72 -4.07 -5.57 -2.02
CA GLY A 72 -4.68 -5.77 -0.71
C GLY A 72 -5.79 -6.80 -0.71
N ARG A 73 -6.11 -7.29 0.51
CA ARG A 73 -7.23 -8.19 0.69
C ARG A 73 -8.56 -7.50 0.37
N PHE A 74 -9.44 -8.15 -0.35
CA PHE A 74 -10.80 -7.65 -0.56
C PHE A 74 -11.62 -7.74 0.72
N CYS A 75 -11.60 -6.66 1.51
CA CYS A 75 -12.29 -6.56 2.80
C CYS A 75 -12.75 -5.11 3.06
N TYR A 76 -13.60 -4.93 4.06
CA TYR A 76 -14.13 -3.62 4.44
C TYR A 76 -13.04 -2.56 4.66
N ALA A 77 -11.91 -2.95 5.27
CA ALA A 77 -10.82 -2.02 5.58
C ALA A 77 -10.21 -1.37 4.33
N LYS A 78 -10.06 -2.12 3.24
CA LYS A 78 -9.38 -1.68 2.01
C LYS A 78 -10.24 -0.83 1.09
N ASN A 79 -11.58 -0.80 1.28
CA ASN A 79 -12.52 0.11 0.64
C ASN A 79 -12.50 0.09 -0.89
N HIS A 80 -12.49 -1.10 -1.47
CA HIS A 80 -12.51 -1.28 -2.93
C HIS A 80 -13.72 -0.63 -3.59
N GLU A 81 -14.85 -0.50 -2.86
CA GLU A 81 -16.04 0.18 -3.38
C GLU A 81 -15.76 1.63 -3.74
N PHE A 82 -15.11 2.38 -2.82
CA PHE A 82 -14.72 3.76 -3.08
C PHE A 82 -13.65 3.86 -4.18
N LEU A 83 -12.71 2.91 -4.22
CA LEU A 83 -11.69 2.86 -5.27
C LEU A 83 -12.31 2.73 -6.66
N LEU A 84 -13.37 1.94 -6.80
CA LEU A 84 -14.11 1.80 -8.06
C LEU A 84 -14.88 3.08 -8.43
N ASP A 85 -15.40 3.83 -7.44
CA ASP A 85 -15.99 5.14 -7.70
C ASP A 85 -14.92 6.13 -8.21
N VAL A 86 -13.72 6.11 -7.60
CA VAL A 86 -12.57 6.92 -8.08
C VAL A 86 -12.20 6.51 -9.51
N MET A 87 -12.13 5.20 -9.80
CA MET A 87 -11.80 4.71 -11.13
C MET A 87 -12.83 5.16 -12.19
N ALA A 88 -14.12 5.17 -11.84
CA ALA A 88 -15.16 5.69 -12.74
C ALA A 88 -14.95 7.18 -13.09
N GLU A 89 -14.50 8.00 -12.13
CA GLU A 89 -14.16 9.40 -12.38
C GLU A 89 -12.87 9.54 -13.21
N VAL A 90 -11.86 8.67 -12.97
CA VAL A 90 -10.65 8.62 -13.79
C VAL A 90 -11.00 8.31 -15.25
N CYS A 91 -11.87 7.33 -15.52
CA CYS A 91 -12.26 6.93 -16.87
C CYS A 91 -13.02 8.02 -17.64
N LYS A 92 -13.66 8.97 -16.97
CA LYS A 92 -14.25 10.15 -17.64
C LYS A 92 -13.21 11.05 -18.28
N GLN A 93 -12.00 11.13 -17.70
CA GLN A 93 -10.90 11.97 -18.18
C GLN A 93 -9.90 11.16 -19.02
N ARG A 94 -9.69 9.91 -18.65
CA ARG A 94 -8.77 8.95 -19.27
C ARG A 94 -9.51 7.63 -19.54
N PRO A 95 -10.26 7.54 -20.64
CA PRO A 95 -11.08 6.36 -20.98
C PRO A 95 -10.24 5.08 -21.15
N ASP A 96 -8.97 5.24 -21.48
CA ASP A 96 -7.97 4.18 -21.65
C ASP A 96 -7.34 3.69 -20.33
N ALA A 97 -7.63 4.36 -19.21
CA ALA A 97 -7.03 3.99 -17.92
C ALA A 97 -7.40 2.57 -17.49
N VAL A 98 -6.44 1.91 -16.82
CA VAL A 98 -6.59 0.55 -16.30
C VAL A 98 -6.30 0.52 -14.80
N LEU A 99 -7.16 -0.13 -14.03
CA LEU A 99 -6.95 -0.40 -12.61
C LEU A 99 -6.58 -1.87 -12.40
N LEU A 100 -5.40 -2.13 -11.86
CA LEU A 100 -4.96 -3.46 -11.45
C LEU A 100 -5.31 -3.70 -9.98
N LEU A 101 -6.16 -4.68 -9.71
CA LEU A 101 -6.56 -5.12 -8.37
C LEU A 101 -5.90 -6.45 -8.05
N ILE A 102 -4.98 -6.46 -7.08
CA ILE A 102 -4.21 -7.64 -6.70
C ILE A 102 -4.58 -8.06 -5.28
N GLY A 103 -5.07 -9.26 -5.14
CA GLY A 103 -5.53 -9.84 -3.88
C GLY A 103 -6.79 -10.64 -4.04
N GLU A 104 -7.29 -11.16 -2.94
CA GLU A 104 -8.53 -11.92 -2.82
C GLU A 104 -9.21 -11.59 -1.49
N GLY A 105 -10.47 -11.94 -1.33
CA GLY A 105 -11.17 -11.76 -0.05
C GLY A 105 -12.68 -11.72 -0.17
N GLU A 106 -13.33 -11.62 0.98
CA GLU A 106 -14.77 -11.76 1.14
C GLU A 106 -15.61 -10.70 0.37
N SER A 107 -15.03 -9.53 0.10
CA SER A 107 -15.75 -8.46 -0.63
C SER A 107 -15.47 -8.42 -2.13
N GLU A 108 -14.69 -9.37 -2.68
CA GLU A 108 -14.35 -9.38 -4.11
C GLU A 108 -15.57 -9.47 -5.02
N ALA A 109 -16.52 -10.37 -4.69
CA ALA A 109 -17.74 -10.54 -5.49
C ALA A 109 -18.60 -9.25 -5.53
N ALA A 110 -18.62 -8.48 -4.43
CA ALA A 110 -19.30 -7.18 -4.40
C ALA A 110 -18.58 -6.14 -5.26
N ALA A 111 -17.23 -6.12 -5.21
CA ALA A 111 -16.42 -5.23 -6.03
C ALA A 111 -16.60 -5.51 -7.54
N ARG A 112 -16.66 -6.78 -7.96
CA ARG A 112 -16.90 -7.18 -9.34
C ARG A 112 -18.28 -6.70 -9.83
N ARG A 113 -19.34 -6.92 -9.04
CA ARG A 113 -20.69 -6.42 -9.38
C ARG A 113 -20.73 -4.90 -9.49
N LYS A 114 -20.01 -4.20 -8.60
CA LYS A 114 -19.93 -2.73 -8.66
C LYS A 114 -19.18 -2.26 -9.90
N ALA A 115 -18.07 -2.89 -10.26
CA ALA A 115 -17.33 -2.57 -11.48
C ALA A 115 -18.21 -2.75 -12.72
N GLU A 116 -19.00 -3.82 -12.78
CA GLU A 116 -19.96 -4.07 -13.84
C GLU A 116 -21.07 -3.00 -13.89
N ALA A 117 -21.65 -2.65 -12.74
CA ALA A 117 -22.69 -1.62 -12.66
C ALA A 117 -22.19 -0.22 -13.07
N LEU A 118 -20.88 0.05 -12.89
CA LEU A 118 -20.23 1.29 -13.32
C LEU A 118 -19.72 1.25 -14.77
N GLY A 119 -19.86 0.13 -15.48
CA GLY A 119 -19.38 -0.02 -16.86
C GLY A 119 -17.85 -0.12 -16.97
N LEU A 120 -17.16 -0.61 -15.93
CA LEU A 120 -15.70 -0.64 -15.83
C LEU A 120 -15.08 -2.00 -16.22
N GLN A 121 -15.79 -2.88 -16.91
CA GLN A 121 -15.34 -4.25 -17.18
C GLN A 121 -14.02 -4.28 -17.97
N GLU A 122 -13.84 -3.35 -18.90
CA GLU A 122 -12.61 -3.25 -19.70
C GLU A 122 -11.48 -2.50 -18.97
N ASN A 123 -11.83 -1.69 -17.96
CA ASN A 123 -10.90 -0.83 -17.24
C ASN A 123 -10.37 -1.44 -15.94
N VAL A 124 -11.02 -2.47 -15.39
CA VAL A 124 -10.62 -3.06 -14.10
C VAL A 124 -10.20 -4.51 -14.27
N ARG A 125 -8.98 -4.81 -13.90
CA ARG A 125 -8.39 -6.15 -13.96
C ARG A 125 -8.24 -6.74 -12.58
N PHE A 126 -9.03 -7.74 -12.25
CA PHE A 126 -8.94 -8.52 -11.04
C PHE A 126 -7.92 -9.63 -11.23
N LEU A 127 -6.71 -9.47 -10.70
CA LEU A 127 -5.59 -10.39 -10.93
C LEU A 127 -5.52 -11.52 -9.88
N GLY A 128 -6.42 -11.50 -8.88
CA GLY A 128 -6.42 -12.48 -7.81
C GLY A 128 -5.18 -12.39 -6.93
N ARG A 129 -4.95 -13.42 -6.12
CA ARG A 129 -3.75 -13.53 -5.29
C ARG A 129 -2.53 -13.85 -6.16
N GLN A 130 -1.48 -13.07 -6.01
CA GLN A 130 -0.22 -13.25 -6.71
C GLN A 130 0.88 -13.70 -5.73
N SER A 131 1.69 -14.68 -6.14
CA SER A 131 2.85 -15.14 -5.38
C SER A 131 3.99 -14.12 -5.37
N ASP A 132 4.11 -13.35 -6.45
CA ASP A 132 5.06 -12.24 -6.58
C ASP A 132 4.35 -10.96 -7.01
N PRO A 133 3.80 -10.18 -6.05
CA PRO A 133 3.16 -8.91 -6.36
C PRO A 133 4.15 -7.83 -6.81
N ALA A 134 5.44 -7.97 -6.49
CA ALA A 134 6.46 -6.96 -6.76
C ALA A 134 6.56 -6.59 -8.25
N LYS A 135 6.38 -7.55 -9.15
CA LYS A 135 6.42 -7.30 -10.59
C LYS A 135 5.34 -6.32 -11.06
N PHE A 136 4.16 -6.33 -10.45
CA PHE A 136 3.04 -5.50 -10.89
C PHE A 136 3.21 -4.02 -10.55
N TYR A 137 3.93 -3.69 -9.47
CA TYR A 137 4.28 -2.30 -9.18
C TYR A 137 5.13 -1.67 -10.29
N GLN A 138 5.85 -2.49 -11.08
CA GLN A 138 6.60 -1.99 -12.23
C GLN A 138 5.67 -1.48 -13.34
N ALA A 139 4.52 -2.13 -13.56
CA ALA A 139 3.57 -1.76 -14.61
C ALA A 139 2.75 -0.50 -14.30
N MET A 140 2.57 -0.17 -13.02
CA MET A 140 1.72 0.92 -12.53
C MET A 140 2.32 2.30 -12.81
N ASP A 141 1.46 3.34 -12.84
CA ASP A 141 1.81 4.76 -12.90
C ASP A 141 1.48 5.50 -11.60
N ALA A 142 0.49 5.01 -10.85
CA ALA A 142 0.18 5.46 -9.49
C ALA A 142 -0.37 4.31 -8.65
N PHE A 143 -0.19 4.42 -7.34
CA PHE A 143 -0.74 3.48 -6.36
C PHE A 143 -1.82 4.16 -5.52
N VAL A 144 -2.98 3.52 -5.37
CA VAL A 144 -4.13 4.12 -4.68
C VAL A 144 -4.59 3.23 -3.53
N LEU A 145 -4.64 3.80 -2.30
CA LEU A 145 -5.06 3.06 -1.10
C LEU A 145 -6.08 3.85 -0.28
N PRO A 146 -7.38 3.79 -0.62
CA PRO A 146 -8.44 4.49 0.11
C PRO A 146 -8.92 3.69 1.32
N SER A 147 -7.99 3.12 2.08
CA SER A 147 -8.30 2.29 3.25
C SER A 147 -9.04 3.08 4.34
N ARG A 148 -10.01 2.42 4.99
CA ARG A 148 -10.72 2.97 6.15
C ARG A 148 -9.88 2.91 7.43
N TYR A 149 -8.91 2.05 7.49
CA TYR A 149 -7.88 1.98 8.55
C TYR A 149 -6.75 1.06 8.13
N GLU A 150 -5.55 1.34 8.63
CA GLU A 150 -4.34 0.53 8.46
C GLU A 150 -3.54 0.45 9.77
N GLY A 151 -2.76 -0.62 9.91
CA GLY A 151 -1.75 -0.71 10.98
C GLY A 151 -0.46 0.04 10.64
N LEU A 152 0.06 -0.22 9.44
CA LEU A 152 1.13 0.52 8.77
C LEU A 152 0.83 0.67 7.28
N GLY A 153 0.31 -0.40 6.64
CA GLY A 153 0.08 -0.45 5.20
C GLY A 153 1.36 -0.77 4.43
N ILE A 154 1.91 -1.98 4.63
CA ILE A 154 3.17 -2.41 4.00
C ILE A 154 3.20 -2.20 2.48
N VAL A 155 2.06 -2.34 1.80
CA VAL A 155 1.89 -2.09 0.37
C VAL A 155 2.23 -0.66 -0.05
N LEU A 156 2.17 0.30 0.88
CA LEU A 156 2.58 1.69 0.64
C LEU A 156 4.11 1.81 0.62
N ILE A 157 4.78 1.02 1.47
CA ILE A 157 6.25 0.93 1.48
C ILE A 157 6.72 0.28 0.17
N GLU A 158 6.04 -0.79 -0.28
CA GLU A 158 6.30 -1.46 -1.55
C GLU A 158 6.13 -0.52 -2.75
N ALA A 159 5.03 0.26 -2.77
CA ALA A 159 4.76 1.23 -3.82
C ALA A 159 5.81 2.34 -3.88
N GLN A 160 6.22 2.89 -2.71
CA GLN A 160 7.25 3.92 -2.62
C GLN A 160 8.63 3.37 -3.01
N ALA A 161 8.96 2.12 -2.63
CA ALA A 161 10.19 1.45 -3.08
C ALA A 161 10.22 1.28 -4.61
N ALA A 162 9.05 1.10 -5.24
CA ALA A 162 8.92 1.11 -6.70
C ALA A 162 8.86 2.53 -7.28
N ALA A 163 9.11 3.58 -6.50
CA ALA A 163 9.03 4.98 -6.90
C ALA A 163 7.67 5.38 -7.54
N LEU A 164 6.59 4.78 -7.09
CA LEU A 164 5.25 5.18 -7.50
C LEU A 164 4.78 6.38 -6.67
N PRO A 165 4.12 7.36 -7.28
CA PRO A 165 3.30 8.28 -6.51
C PRO A 165 2.20 7.49 -5.83
N VAL A 166 1.96 7.81 -4.56
CA VAL A 166 0.99 7.12 -3.72
C VAL A 166 -0.09 8.10 -3.30
N ILE A 167 -1.35 7.75 -3.55
CA ILE A 167 -2.52 8.48 -3.03
C ILE A 167 -3.24 7.56 -2.05
N CYS A 168 -3.29 7.97 -0.79
CA CYS A 168 -3.92 7.18 0.26
C CYS A 168 -4.87 8.01 1.13
N SER A 169 -5.68 7.34 1.93
CA SER A 169 -6.57 8.03 2.86
C SER A 169 -5.82 8.62 4.05
N THR A 170 -6.39 9.64 4.69
CA THR A 170 -5.95 10.20 5.98
C THR A 170 -6.03 9.19 7.14
N GLU A 171 -6.71 8.06 6.94
CA GLU A 171 -6.82 6.96 7.92
C GLU A 171 -5.58 6.05 7.94
N VAL A 172 -4.64 6.29 7.02
CA VAL A 172 -3.34 5.61 6.97
C VAL A 172 -2.36 6.32 7.90
N PRO A 173 -1.58 5.58 8.73
CA PRO A 173 -0.55 6.18 9.58
C PRO A 173 0.49 6.96 8.79
N GLN A 174 0.83 8.17 9.25
CA GLN A 174 1.87 9.00 8.61
C GLN A 174 3.26 8.35 8.64
N GLU A 175 3.48 7.40 9.53
CA GLU A 175 4.70 6.59 9.61
C GLU A 175 4.97 5.78 8.31
N ALA A 176 3.94 5.57 7.48
CA ALA A 176 4.08 4.94 6.17
C ALA A 176 4.68 5.87 5.11
N GLN A 177 4.75 7.19 5.36
CA GLN A 177 5.32 8.14 4.41
C GLN A 177 6.84 8.19 4.53
N VAL A 178 7.52 7.76 3.49
CA VAL A 178 8.98 7.87 3.32
C VAL A 178 9.31 8.93 2.28
N LEU A 179 8.57 8.93 1.18
CA LEU A 179 8.79 9.82 0.05
C LEU A 179 7.79 10.98 0.04
N PRO A 180 8.21 12.18 -0.40
CA PRO A 180 7.33 13.37 -0.47
C PRO A 180 6.22 13.22 -1.53
N GLU A 181 6.35 12.30 -2.47
CA GLU A 181 5.36 12.00 -3.51
C GLU A 181 4.11 11.28 -2.99
N MET A 182 4.10 10.85 -1.72
CA MET A 182 2.92 10.28 -1.07
C MET A 182 1.98 11.40 -0.62
N GLN A 183 0.69 11.30 -0.99
CA GLN A 183 -0.35 12.27 -0.69
C GLN A 183 -1.48 11.64 0.09
N TYR A 184 -2.01 12.38 1.06
CA TYR A 184 -3.13 11.98 1.90
C TYR A 184 -4.39 12.75 1.50
N LEU A 185 -5.49 12.02 1.28
CA LEU A 185 -6.81 12.59 0.99
C LEU A 185 -7.86 12.05 1.98
N SER A 186 -8.77 12.91 2.40
CA SER A 186 -9.89 12.48 3.23
C SER A 186 -10.83 11.57 2.44
N LEU A 187 -11.38 10.54 3.09
CA LEU A 187 -12.46 9.73 2.54
C LEU A 187 -13.80 10.49 2.44
N GLN A 188 -13.87 11.71 2.98
CA GLN A 188 -15.02 12.61 2.83
C GLN A 188 -14.95 13.42 1.53
N GLU A 189 -13.79 13.47 0.88
CA GLU A 189 -13.66 14.07 -0.45
C GLU A 189 -14.37 13.21 -1.49
N SER A 190 -14.86 13.88 -2.55
CA SER A 190 -15.53 13.16 -3.63
C SER A 190 -14.55 12.28 -4.42
N PRO A 191 -15.05 11.20 -5.07
CA PRO A 191 -14.23 10.40 -5.97
C PRO A 191 -13.55 11.20 -7.09
N ALA A 192 -14.17 12.31 -7.55
CA ALA A 192 -13.59 13.21 -8.55
C ALA A 192 -12.34 13.92 -8.04
N VAL A 193 -12.30 14.37 -6.78
CA VAL A 193 -11.10 14.99 -6.17
C VAL A 193 -9.96 13.96 -6.10
N TRP A 194 -10.27 12.72 -5.75
CA TRP A 194 -9.30 11.63 -5.76
C TRP A 194 -8.78 11.33 -7.17
N ALA A 195 -9.68 11.27 -8.17
CA ALA A 195 -9.32 11.03 -9.56
C ALA A 195 -8.36 12.10 -10.09
N ASP A 196 -8.66 13.37 -9.85
CA ASP A 196 -7.80 14.49 -10.25
C ASP A 196 -6.41 14.42 -9.58
N ALA A 197 -6.35 14.06 -8.30
CA ALA A 197 -5.08 13.90 -7.59
C ALA A 197 -4.26 12.74 -8.17
N VAL A 198 -4.90 11.60 -8.45
CA VAL A 198 -4.26 10.41 -9.01
C VAL A 198 -3.71 10.69 -10.41
N ILE A 199 -4.49 11.31 -11.29
CA ILE A 199 -4.07 11.63 -12.66
C ILE A 199 -2.88 12.60 -12.61
N ARG A 200 -2.99 13.70 -11.86
CA ARG A 200 -1.89 14.67 -11.72
C ARG A 200 -0.63 14.04 -11.15
N ALA A 201 -0.76 13.17 -10.15
CA ALA A 201 0.39 12.52 -9.54
C ALA A 201 1.08 11.58 -10.55
N ALA A 202 0.32 10.80 -11.31
CA ALA A 202 0.85 9.89 -12.32
C ALA A 202 1.56 10.65 -13.46
N GLU A 203 0.95 11.73 -13.97
CA GLU A 203 1.51 12.53 -15.08
C GLU A 203 2.80 13.28 -14.71
N ASN A 204 2.93 13.67 -13.44
CA ASN A 204 4.13 14.37 -12.95
C ASN A 204 5.18 13.40 -12.37
N ALA A 205 4.90 12.12 -12.28
CA ALA A 205 5.80 11.14 -11.69
C ALA A 205 7.08 10.98 -12.48
N ARG A 206 8.19 10.94 -11.75
CA ARG A 206 9.52 10.59 -12.30
C ARG A 206 10.05 9.42 -11.51
N ARG A 207 9.87 8.22 -12.06
CA ARG A 207 10.34 7.01 -11.40
C ARG A 207 11.86 6.95 -11.40
N ARG A 208 12.42 6.62 -10.25
CA ARG A 208 13.87 6.60 -9.97
C ARG A 208 14.20 5.50 -8.96
N ASP A 209 15.46 5.29 -8.68
CA ASP A 209 15.86 4.48 -7.54
C ASP A 209 15.61 5.26 -6.22
N THR A 210 14.82 4.69 -5.34
CA THR A 210 14.47 5.24 -4.02
C THR A 210 15.09 4.45 -2.87
N SER A 211 15.98 3.51 -3.16
CA SER A 211 16.52 2.57 -2.17
C SER A 211 17.24 3.28 -1.01
N ALA A 212 17.89 4.41 -1.28
CA ALA A 212 18.59 5.18 -0.25
C ALA A 212 17.61 5.78 0.77
N GLU A 213 16.54 6.40 0.31
CA GLU A 213 15.49 6.99 1.15
C GLU A 213 14.74 5.90 1.92
N MET A 214 14.43 4.78 1.27
CA MET A 214 13.76 3.66 1.92
C MET A 214 14.61 3.02 3.02
N ARG A 215 15.94 2.89 2.80
CA ARG A 215 16.89 2.45 3.85
C ARG A 215 16.97 3.45 5.00
N ALA A 216 17.07 4.74 4.69
CA ALA A 216 17.10 5.78 5.70
C ALA A 216 15.79 5.82 6.53
N GLY A 217 14.65 5.52 5.91
CA GLY A 217 13.34 5.35 6.56
C GLY A 217 13.22 4.09 7.41
N GLY A 218 14.20 3.17 7.35
CA GLY A 218 14.20 1.93 8.14
C GLY A 218 13.32 0.82 7.53
N PHE A 219 13.20 0.76 6.20
CA PHE A 219 12.38 -0.25 5.53
C PHE A 219 13.18 -1.25 4.69
N ASP A 220 14.50 -1.32 4.88
CA ASP A 220 15.35 -2.35 4.31
C ASP A 220 15.44 -3.57 5.24
N ILE A 221 14.95 -4.72 4.79
CA ILE A 221 14.90 -5.94 5.62
C ILE A 221 16.26 -6.39 6.09
N VAL A 222 17.32 -6.20 5.30
CA VAL A 222 18.68 -6.62 5.69
C VAL A 222 19.17 -5.80 6.89
N THR A 223 18.90 -4.51 6.91
CA THR A 223 19.27 -3.62 8.00
C THR A 223 18.39 -3.84 9.23
N GLU A 224 17.09 -3.96 9.06
CA GLU A 224 16.15 -4.12 10.19
C GLU A 224 16.26 -5.49 10.85
N ALA A 225 16.56 -6.56 10.09
CA ALA A 225 16.82 -7.88 10.66
C ALA A 225 18.05 -7.88 11.60
N LYS A 226 19.14 -7.17 11.23
CA LYS A 226 20.32 -7.02 12.10
C LYS A 226 19.99 -6.29 13.41
N LYS A 227 19.20 -5.22 13.35
CA LYS A 227 18.76 -4.50 14.55
C LYS A 227 17.92 -5.38 15.48
N LEU A 228 17.08 -6.25 14.90
CA LEU A 228 16.30 -7.21 15.66
C LEU A 228 17.17 -8.30 16.28
N GLU A 229 18.15 -8.81 15.55
CA GLU A 229 19.12 -9.79 16.03
C GLU A 229 19.92 -9.21 17.20
N GLU A 230 20.50 -8.02 17.07
CA GLU A 230 21.21 -7.31 18.14
C GLU A 230 20.32 -7.14 19.39
N PHE A 231 19.06 -6.78 19.21
CA PHE A 231 18.10 -6.67 20.30
C PHE A 231 17.92 -7.99 21.06
N TYR A 232 17.85 -9.13 20.37
CA TYR A 232 17.75 -10.42 21.02
C TYR A 232 19.03 -10.80 21.78
N PHE A 233 20.21 -10.52 21.21
CA PHE A 233 21.46 -10.74 21.91
C PHE A 233 21.60 -9.89 23.17
N ASP A 234 21.10 -8.67 23.16
CA ASP A 234 21.13 -7.81 24.37
C ASP A 234 20.17 -8.29 25.47
N LEU A 235 19.14 -9.04 25.14
CA LEU A 235 18.25 -9.67 26.12
C LEU A 235 18.84 -10.90 26.79
N LEU A 236 19.88 -11.49 26.20
CA LEU A 236 20.58 -12.69 26.76
C LEU A 236 21.70 -12.34 27.69
N LYS A 237 22.09 -11.07 27.77
CA LYS A 237 23.11 -10.56 28.73
C LYS A 237 22.46 -10.20 30.06
#